data_51ba78e4cd7eb793aa556354fac2d891
#
_entry.id   51ba78e4cd7eb793aa556354fac2d891
#
_cell.length_a   1.000
_cell.length_b   1.000
_cell.length_c   1.000
_cell.angle_alpha   90.00
_cell.angle_beta   90.00
_cell.angle_gamma   90.00
#
_symmetry.space_group_name_H-M   'P 1'
#
loop_
_entity.id
_entity.type
_entity.pdbx_description
1 polymer ?
#
loop_
_entity_poly.entity_id
_entity_poly.type
_entity_poly.pdbx_seq_one_letter_code
_entity_poly.pdbx_strand_id
1 'polypeptide(L)'
;MASDEAETAKIVTVAEGFFVRQAVDNIAWIDMGDFALVVDALEQPELEEEVFQAIQSTLPDRPVRYVLNTHTHYDHTALNAAFQHRFGAEIVNQRTKRIGPDGRWFEGARRRACMLPMPGCHTDEDCVVWVPDDKALFVGDIFGWGLIPSSNLDAETASLLLDTHARLIEFGAAVVIPGHGPLCTTAELKRWVDYFHWLGEEVRRACDEGKNDRQIMKDLAPPADMKTWWRFLLWKHADSVGKVLQAVRRGRLET
;
A
#
# COMPACT_ATOMS: atom_id res chain seq x y z
N MET A 1 25.28 -11.10 0.13
CA MET A 1 24.44 -10.40 -0.85
C MET A 1 23.52 -11.47 -1.42
N ALA A 2 22.29 -11.57 -0.90
CA ALA A 2 21.25 -12.38 -1.53
C ALA A 2 20.94 -11.66 -2.85
N SER A 3 21.01 -12.39 -3.96
CA SER A 3 20.57 -11.91 -5.26
C SER A 3 19.14 -11.40 -5.13
N ASP A 4 18.90 -10.13 -5.46
CA ASP A 4 17.57 -9.66 -5.86
C ASP A 4 17.22 -10.45 -7.13
N GLU A 5 16.71 -11.67 -6.96
CA GLU A 5 15.97 -12.32 -8.04
C GLU A 5 14.78 -11.40 -8.28
N ALA A 6 14.77 -10.76 -9.44
CA ALA A 6 13.65 -9.94 -9.88
C ALA A 6 12.40 -10.82 -9.75
N GLU A 7 11.57 -10.48 -8.76
CA GLU A 7 10.35 -11.22 -8.49
C GLU A 7 9.51 -11.18 -9.77
N THR A 8 9.34 -12.31 -10.43
CA THR A 8 8.65 -12.36 -11.71
C THR A 8 7.21 -11.90 -11.50
N ALA A 9 6.83 -10.85 -12.20
CA ALA A 9 5.47 -10.34 -12.15
C ALA A 9 4.46 -11.41 -12.52
N LYS A 10 3.33 -11.44 -11.83
CA LYS A 10 2.22 -12.34 -12.14
C LYS A 10 0.90 -11.60 -12.16
N ILE A 11 0.02 -11.99 -13.08
CA ILE A 11 -1.35 -11.49 -13.11
C ILE A 11 -2.18 -12.34 -12.17
N VAL A 12 -2.69 -11.71 -11.11
CA VAL A 12 -3.59 -12.33 -10.13
C VAL A 12 -5.01 -11.90 -10.47
N THR A 13 -5.92 -12.86 -10.62
CA THR A 13 -7.35 -12.59 -10.75
C THR A 13 -7.96 -12.45 -9.37
N VAL A 14 -8.41 -11.26 -9.02
CA VAL A 14 -9.10 -10.95 -7.75
C VAL A 14 -10.56 -11.40 -7.84
N ALA A 15 -11.20 -11.06 -8.95
CA ALA A 15 -12.56 -11.46 -9.31
C ALA A 15 -12.67 -11.49 -10.84
N GLU A 16 -13.80 -11.94 -11.38
CA GLU A 16 -14.04 -11.90 -12.82
C GLU A 16 -13.95 -10.46 -13.36
N GLY A 17 -13.00 -10.16 -14.24
CA GLY A 17 -12.73 -8.81 -14.74
C GLY A 17 -12.00 -7.89 -13.78
N PHE A 18 -11.42 -8.41 -12.71
CA PHE A 18 -10.58 -7.64 -11.79
C PHE A 18 -9.22 -8.33 -11.63
N PHE A 19 -8.17 -7.65 -12.06
CA PHE A 19 -6.82 -8.18 -12.15
C PHE A 19 -5.82 -7.28 -11.43
N VAL A 20 -4.78 -7.89 -10.89
CA VAL A 20 -3.62 -7.20 -10.31
C VAL A 20 -2.36 -7.79 -10.93
N ARG A 21 -1.52 -6.96 -11.52
CA ARG A 21 -0.13 -7.32 -11.77
C ARG A 21 0.61 -7.19 -10.45
N GLN A 22 0.84 -8.33 -9.81
CA GLN A 22 1.56 -8.41 -8.55
C GLN A 22 3.05 -8.59 -8.82
N ALA A 23 3.85 -7.68 -8.27
CA ALA A 23 5.30 -7.71 -8.30
C ALA A 23 5.87 -6.96 -7.09
N VAL A 24 7.03 -6.31 -7.25
CA VAL A 24 7.52 -5.33 -6.26
C VAL A 24 6.50 -4.20 -6.16
N ASP A 25 6.12 -3.61 -7.29
CA ASP A 25 5.07 -2.61 -7.38
C ASP A 25 3.81 -3.22 -8.00
N ASN A 26 2.65 -2.94 -7.42
CA ASN A 26 1.38 -3.45 -7.87
C ASN A 26 0.63 -2.43 -8.71
N ILE A 27 0.00 -2.91 -9.78
CA ILE A 27 -0.98 -2.16 -10.56
C ILE A 27 -2.21 -3.02 -10.75
N ALA A 28 -3.39 -2.43 -10.57
CA ALA A 28 -4.66 -3.13 -10.80
C ALA A 28 -5.41 -2.55 -11.99
N TRP A 29 -6.25 -3.39 -12.66
CA TRP A 29 -7.24 -2.92 -13.61
C TRP A 29 -8.55 -3.68 -13.47
N ILE A 30 -9.64 -2.96 -13.62
CA ILE A 30 -10.97 -3.38 -13.21
C ILE A 30 -11.97 -3.12 -14.34
N ASP A 31 -12.70 -4.14 -14.75
CA ASP A 31 -13.85 -4.02 -15.66
C ASP A 31 -15.02 -3.35 -14.91
N MET A 32 -15.30 -2.10 -15.25
CA MET A 32 -16.45 -1.36 -14.73
C MET A 32 -17.74 -1.62 -15.51
N GLY A 33 -17.64 -2.38 -16.61
CA GLY A 33 -18.76 -2.73 -17.51
C GLY A 33 -18.71 -1.97 -18.84
N ASP A 34 -18.55 -0.66 -18.82
CA ASP A 34 -18.45 0.22 -20.00
C ASP A 34 -17.04 0.81 -20.19
N PHE A 35 -16.18 0.71 -19.19
CA PHE A 35 -14.77 1.13 -19.23
C PHE A 35 -13.90 0.29 -18.28
N ALA A 36 -12.58 0.40 -18.42
CA ALA A 36 -11.59 -0.09 -17.46
C ALA A 36 -11.10 1.06 -16.57
N LEU A 37 -11.04 0.78 -15.25
CA LEU A 37 -10.44 1.65 -14.24
C LEU A 37 -9.12 1.03 -13.81
N VAL A 38 -8.05 1.82 -13.76
CA VAL A 38 -6.71 1.41 -13.34
C VAL A 38 -6.40 2.02 -11.98
N VAL A 39 -5.70 1.29 -11.11
CA VAL A 39 -5.21 1.77 -9.81
C VAL A 39 -3.70 1.62 -9.75
N ASP A 40 -3.03 2.74 -9.52
CA ASP A 40 -1.59 2.98 -9.60
C ASP A 40 -0.99 2.75 -11.01
N ALA A 41 0.28 3.10 -11.20
CA ALA A 41 0.90 3.13 -12.51
C ALA A 41 2.41 2.86 -12.49
N LEU A 42 2.87 2.00 -11.59
CA LEU A 42 4.24 1.44 -11.45
C LEU A 42 5.38 2.48 -11.38
N GLU A 43 6.59 1.99 -11.10
CA GLU A 43 7.85 2.73 -11.12
C GLU A 43 8.54 2.71 -12.49
N GLN A 44 8.37 1.64 -13.27
CA GLN A 44 9.20 1.27 -14.40
C GLN A 44 8.52 1.64 -15.75
N PRO A 45 8.92 2.75 -16.40
CA PRO A 45 8.33 3.17 -17.67
C PRO A 45 8.51 2.13 -18.80
N GLU A 46 9.57 1.33 -18.76
CA GLU A 46 9.85 0.27 -19.73
C GLU A 46 8.83 -0.87 -19.70
N LEU A 47 8.00 -0.97 -18.67
CA LEU A 47 6.91 -1.94 -18.58
C LEU A 47 5.61 -1.48 -19.25
N GLU A 48 5.60 -0.29 -19.86
CA GLU A 48 4.42 0.28 -20.53
C GLU A 48 3.73 -0.73 -21.45
N GLU A 49 4.46 -1.30 -22.38
CA GLU A 49 3.88 -2.21 -23.39
C GLU A 49 3.41 -3.53 -22.75
N GLU A 50 4.16 -4.08 -21.78
CA GLU A 50 3.74 -5.29 -21.04
C GLU A 50 2.40 -5.06 -20.34
N VAL A 51 2.26 -3.93 -19.61
CA VAL A 51 1.04 -3.58 -18.88
C VAL A 51 -0.13 -3.38 -19.84
N PHE A 52 0.07 -2.64 -20.94
CA PHE A 52 -0.99 -2.38 -21.90
C PHE A 52 -1.46 -3.64 -22.62
N GLN A 53 -0.55 -4.55 -22.97
CA GLN A 53 -0.90 -5.85 -23.53
C GLN A 53 -1.66 -6.72 -22.52
N ALA A 54 -1.26 -6.72 -21.24
CA ALA A 54 -1.98 -7.42 -20.17
C ALA A 54 -3.41 -6.91 -20.01
N ILE A 55 -3.61 -5.59 -19.99
CA ILE A 55 -4.95 -4.97 -19.93
C ILE A 55 -5.76 -5.35 -21.17
N GLN A 56 -5.22 -5.20 -22.38
CA GLN A 56 -5.92 -5.49 -23.62
C GLN A 56 -6.27 -6.97 -23.76
N SER A 57 -5.40 -7.88 -23.31
CA SER A 57 -5.66 -9.32 -23.40
C SER A 57 -6.73 -9.79 -22.43
N THR A 58 -6.85 -9.14 -21.25
CA THR A 58 -7.82 -9.51 -20.22
C THR A 58 -9.14 -8.74 -20.34
N LEU A 59 -9.10 -7.50 -20.87
CA LEU A 59 -10.25 -6.62 -21.07
C LEU A 59 -10.24 -6.02 -22.49
N PRO A 60 -10.36 -6.85 -23.57
CA PRO A 60 -10.15 -6.40 -24.95
C PRO A 60 -11.10 -5.31 -25.43
N ASP A 61 -12.33 -5.25 -24.88
CA ASP A 61 -13.38 -4.34 -25.31
C ASP A 61 -13.60 -3.16 -24.34
N ARG A 62 -12.67 -2.94 -23.40
CA ARG A 62 -12.81 -1.90 -22.38
C ARG A 62 -11.81 -0.76 -22.59
N PRO A 63 -12.27 0.46 -22.97
CA PRO A 63 -11.38 1.62 -22.99
C PRO A 63 -10.94 1.95 -21.56
N VAL A 64 -9.64 2.18 -21.36
CA VAL A 64 -9.13 2.69 -20.08
C VAL A 64 -9.56 4.14 -19.94
N ARG A 65 -10.40 4.44 -18.95
CA ARG A 65 -10.99 5.77 -18.78
C ARG A 65 -10.38 6.54 -17.63
N TYR A 66 -9.97 5.86 -16.56
CA TYR A 66 -9.40 6.47 -15.37
C TYR A 66 -8.17 5.71 -14.92
N VAL A 67 -7.16 6.45 -14.43
CA VAL A 67 -6.05 5.94 -13.63
C VAL A 67 -6.10 6.65 -12.29
N LEU A 68 -6.31 5.92 -11.21
CA LEU A 68 -6.35 6.43 -9.84
C LEU A 68 -5.01 6.16 -9.19
N ASN A 69 -4.28 7.19 -8.73
CA ASN A 69 -3.07 6.95 -7.95
C ASN A 69 -3.38 7.08 -6.46
N THR A 70 -3.01 6.06 -5.69
CA THR A 70 -3.17 6.06 -4.23
C THR A 70 -2.44 7.21 -3.57
N HIS A 71 -1.27 7.57 -4.10
CA HIS A 71 -0.50 8.77 -3.77
C HIS A 71 0.41 9.11 -4.97
N THR A 72 1.27 10.13 -4.85
CA THR A 72 2.01 10.65 -6.01
C THR A 72 3.51 10.39 -5.98
N HIS A 73 3.97 9.35 -5.26
CA HIS A 73 5.33 8.87 -5.44
C HIS A 73 5.52 8.29 -6.85
N TYR A 74 6.77 8.29 -7.30
CA TYR A 74 7.10 7.92 -8.67
C TYR A 74 6.73 6.47 -9.02
N ASP A 75 6.90 5.57 -8.07
CA ASP A 75 6.57 4.15 -8.15
C ASP A 75 5.07 3.82 -8.23
N HIS A 76 4.22 4.85 -8.17
CA HIS A 76 2.77 4.76 -8.40
C HIS A 76 2.29 5.59 -9.57
N THR A 77 3.17 6.33 -10.25
CA THR A 77 2.77 7.35 -11.24
C THR A 77 3.55 7.32 -12.55
N ALA A 78 4.60 6.50 -12.69
CA ALA A 78 5.51 6.58 -13.83
C ALA A 78 4.82 6.35 -15.19
N LEU A 79 3.80 5.49 -15.27
CA LEU A 79 3.05 5.26 -16.50
C LEU A 79 1.86 6.22 -16.72
N ASN A 80 1.60 7.20 -15.85
CA ASN A 80 0.47 8.10 -15.99
C ASN A 80 0.43 8.81 -17.37
N ALA A 81 1.58 9.33 -17.80
CA ALA A 81 1.67 10.01 -19.10
C ALA A 81 1.40 9.06 -20.28
N ALA A 82 1.86 7.83 -20.17
CA ALA A 82 1.63 6.78 -21.18
C ALA A 82 0.14 6.40 -21.27
N PHE A 83 -0.54 6.24 -20.14
CA PHE A 83 -1.99 6.02 -20.09
C PHE A 83 -2.78 7.18 -20.70
N GLN A 84 -2.40 8.42 -20.41
CA GLN A 84 -3.02 9.61 -21.04
C GLN A 84 -2.80 9.61 -22.55
N HIS A 85 -1.59 9.37 -23.00
CA HIS A 85 -1.24 9.39 -24.42
C HIS A 85 -1.94 8.27 -25.20
N ARG A 86 -1.91 7.03 -24.67
CA ARG A 86 -2.41 5.83 -25.37
C ARG A 86 -3.92 5.72 -25.36
N PHE A 87 -4.57 6.05 -24.23
CA PHE A 87 -5.99 5.79 -24.01
C PHE A 87 -6.81 7.06 -23.79
N GLY A 88 -6.17 8.23 -23.63
CA GLY A 88 -6.87 9.45 -23.22
C GLY A 88 -7.40 9.39 -21.79
N ALA A 89 -6.80 8.54 -20.94
CA ALA A 89 -7.28 8.32 -19.58
C ALA A 89 -7.17 9.57 -18.70
N GLU A 90 -8.18 9.80 -17.86
CA GLU A 90 -8.13 10.84 -16.81
C GLU A 90 -7.28 10.32 -15.65
N ILE A 91 -6.20 11.04 -15.28
CA ILE A 91 -5.40 10.77 -14.11
C ILE A 91 -6.03 11.45 -12.91
N VAL A 92 -6.35 10.68 -11.87
CA VAL A 92 -7.01 11.15 -10.66
C VAL A 92 -6.15 10.82 -9.44
N ASN A 93 -5.70 11.85 -8.76
CA ASN A 93 -5.02 11.80 -7.47
C ASN A 93 -5.23 13.12 -6.73
N GLN A 94 -4.73 13.26 -5.52
CA GLN A 94 -4.93 14.48 -4.72
C GLN A 94 -4.32 15.76 -5.34
N ARG A 95 -3.30 15.63 -6.22
CA ARG A 95 -2.69 16.79 -6.92
C ARG A 95 -3.48 17.20 -8.15
N THR A 96 -3.95 16.23 -8.93
CA THR A 96 -4.68 16.54 -10.17
C THR A 96 -6.12 16.94 -9.89
N LYS A 97 -6.73 16.37 -8.86
CA LYS A 97 -8.12 16.64 -8.50
C LYS A 97 -8.36 16.32 -7.03
N ARG A 98 -8.41 17.37 -6.20
CA ARG A 98 -8.66 17.22 -4.77
C ARG A 98 -9.95 16.44 -4.53
N ILE A 99 -9.83 15.35 -3.79
CA ILE A 99 -10.94 14.49 -3.37
C ILE A 99 -11.34 14.91 -1.96
N GLY A 100 -12.63 15.16 -1.75
CA GLY A 100 -13.18 15.52 -0.44
C GLY A 100 -13.22 14.32 0.51
N PRO A 101 -13.54 14.54 1.80
CA PRO A 101 -13.54 13.50 2.83
C PRO A 101 -14.51 12.35 2.57
N ASP A 102 -15.60 12.62 1.82
CA ASP A 102 -16.59 11.60 1.45
C ASP A 102 -16.14 10.71 0.28
N GLY A 103 -14.95 11.00 -0.28
CA GLY A 103 -14.41 10.29 -1.42
C GLY A 103 -15.03 10.70 -2.77
N ARG A 104 -14.55 10.05 -3.83
CA ARG A 104 -15.10 10.17 -5.18
C ARG A 104 -15.48 8.79 -5.69
N TRP A 105 -16.74 8.66 -6.09
CA TRP A 105 -17.26 7.45 -6.71
C TRP A 105 -17.04 7.45 -8.23
N PHE A 106 -16.71 6.27 -8.74
CA PHE A 106 -16.59 5.94 -10.15
C PHE A 106 -17.61 4.82 -10.41
N GLU A 107 -18.64 5.13 -11.15
CA GLU A 107 -19.74 4.22 -11.40
C GLU A 107 -19.69 3.76 -12.86
N GLY A 108 -19.64 2.45 -13.06
CA GLY A 108 -19.76 1.78 -14.34
C GLY A 108 -20.99 0.89 -14.39
N ALA A 109 -21.25 0.30 -15.55
CA ALA A 109 -22.44 -0.56 -15.75
C ALA A 109 -22.41 -1.86 -14.93
N ARG A 110 -21.23 -2.32 -14.49
CA ARG A 110 -21.04 -3.58 -13.76
C ARG A 110 -20.61 -3.38 -12.32
N ARG A 111 -19.80 -2.38 -12.03
CA ARG A 111 -19.13 -2.14 -10.74
C ARG A 111 -19.12 -0.67 -10.41
N ARG A 112 -18.94 -0.41 -9.14
CA ARG A 112 -18.57 0.90 -8.64
C ARG A 112 -17.29 0.82 -7.81
N ALA A 113 -16.51 1.89 -7.84
CA ALA A 113 -15.31 2.03 -7.01
C ALA A 113 -15.33 3.39 -6.32
N CYS A 114 -14.82 3.48 -5.11
CA CYS A 114 -14.68 4.74 -4.37
C CYS A 114 -13.22 5.01 -4.04
N MET A 115 -12.71 6.15 -4.44
CA MET A 115 -11.41 6.64 -3.99
C MET A 115 -11.61 7.52 -2.77
N LEU A 116 -11.04 7.15 -1.62
CA LEU A 116 -11.22 7.79 -0.31
C LEU A 116 -9.89 8.31 0.22
N PRO A 117 -9.81 9.60 0.62
CA PRO A 117 -8.61 10.15 1.24
C PRO A 117 -8.37 9.54 2.64
N MET A 118 -7.11 9.19 2.90
CA MET A 118 -6.62 8.76 4.22
C MET A 118 -5.21 9.34 4.45
N PRO A 119 -5.08 10.69 4.49
CA PRO A 119 -3.78 11.37 4.48
C PRO A 119 -2.98 11.16 5.75
N GLY A 120 -1.65 11.21 5.62
CA GLY A 120 -0.71 11.34 6.73
C GLY A 120 -0.11 10.05 7.28
N CYS A 121 -0.45 8.88 6.70
CA CYS A 121 0.18 7.63 7.08
C CYS A 121 1.54 7.45 6.39
N HIS A 122 1.55 7.61 5.07
CA HIS A 122 2.75 7.54 4.22
C HIS A 122 3.05 8.91 3.61
N THR A 123 2.02 9.55 3.05
CA THR A 123 2.04 10.92 2.52
C THR A 123 0.79 11.69 2.93
N ASP A 124 0.80 13.02 2.75
CA ASP A 124 -0.40 13.86 2.92
C ASP A 124 -1.45 13.65 1.80
N GLU A 125 -1.12 12.86 0.80
CA GLU A 125 -1.93 12.60 -0.39
C GLU A 125 -2.56 11.21 -0.41
N ASP A 126 -2.30 10.40 0.62
CA ASP A 126 -2.75 9.01 0.67
C ASP A 126 -4.25 8.87 0.42
N CYS A 127 -4.59 7.96 -0.48
CA CYS A 127 -5.94 7.53 -0.76
C CYS A 127 -5.99 6.00 -0.82
N VAL A 128 -7.16 5.45 -0.54
CA VAL A 128 -7.48 4.06 -0.81
C VAL A 128 -8.54 3.95 -1.89
N VAL A 129 -8.59 2.81 -2.59
CA VAL A 129 -9.64 2.54 -3.57
C VAL A 129 -10.45 1.32 -3.11
N TRP A 130 -11.72 1.55 -2.78
CA TRP A 130 -12.66 0.53 -2.34
C TRP A 130 -13.57 0.08 -3.48
N VAL A 131 -13.62 -1.23 -3.73
CA VAL A 131 -14.51 -1.87 -4.70
C VAL A 131 -15.48 -2.78 -3.94
N PRO A 132 -16.65 -2.27 -3.53
CA PRO A 132 -17.56 -2.98 -2.63
C PRO A 132 -18.12 -4.27 -3.20
N ASP A 133 -18.37 -4.30 -4.51
CA ASP A 133 -18.97 -5.46 -5.18
C ASP A 133 -18.07 -6.71 -5.10
N ASP A 134 -16.75 -6.53 -5.06
CA ASP A 134 -15.75 -7.60 -4.93
C ASP A 134 -15.14 -7.67 -3.52
N LYS A 135 -15.53 -6.79 -2.61
CA LYS A 135 -14.91 -6.62 -1.29
C LYS A 135 -13.38 -6.49 -1.37
N ALA A 136 -12.91 -5.72 -2.35
CA ALA A 136 -11.49 -5.50 -2.57
C ALA A 136 -11.10 -4.06 -2.21
N LEU A 137 -10.01 -3.92 -1.46
CA LEU A 137 -9.50 -2.63 -0.99
C LEU A 137 -8.04 -2.47 -1.42
N PHE A 138 -7.78 -1.49 -2.29
CA PHE A 138 -6.44 -1.08 -2.64
C PHE A 138 -5.96 -0.01 -1.63
N VAL A 139 -4.88 -0.29 -0.89
CA VAL A 139 -4.45 0.54 0.25
C VAL A 139 -3.18 1.33 -0.03
N GLY A 140 -2.56 1.15 -1.21
CA GLY A 140 -1.28 1.77 -1.51
C GLY A 140 -0.25 1.48 -0.44
N ASP A 141 0.53 2.47 -0.06
CA ASP A 141 1.63 2.36 0.89
C ASP A 141 1.24 2.65 2.34
N ILE A 142 -0.06 2.84 2.61
CA ILE A 142 -0.55 2.90 4.00
C ILE A 142 -0.24 1.58 4.74
N PHE A 143 -0.32 0.44 4.04
CA PHE A 143 0.15 -0.85 4.53
C PHE A 143 1.37 -1.31 3.76
N GLY A 144 2.50 -1.42 4.43
CA GLY A 144 3.70 -2.05 3.92
C GLY A 144 4.05 -3.30 4.76
N TRP A 145 4.36 -4.42 4.13
CA TRP A 145 4.68 -5.71 4.77
C TRP A 145 5.70 -5.59 5.92
N GLY A 146 5.21 -5.36 7.15
CA GLY A 146 6.00 -5.15 8.35
C GLY A 146 6.73 -3.80 8.45
N LEU A 147 6.48 -2.88 7.55
CA LEU A 147 7.09 -1.56 7.53
C LEU A 147 6.18 -0.52 8.21
N ILE A 148 6.75 0.32 9.08
CA ILE A 148 6.08 1.53 9.54
C ILE A 148 6.19 2.56 8.41
N PRO A 149 5.08 2.99 7.79
CA PRO A 149 5.12 3.79 6.56
C PRO A 149 5.64 5.22 6.79
N SER A 150 5.39 5.80 7.96
CA SER A 150 5.82 7.17 8.25
C SER A 150 7.33 7.26 8.54
N SER A 151 7.98 8.32 8.03
CA SER A 151 9.38 8.64 8.36
C SER A 151 9.51 9.35 9.70
N ASN A 152 8.50 10.13 10.11
CA ASN A 152 8.46 10.83 11.39
C ASN A 152 7.45 10.13 12.30
N LEU A 153 7.94 9.50 13.37
CA LEU A 153 7.11 8.84 14.36
C LEU A 153 7.08 9.67 15.66
N ASP A 154 5.86 9.97 16.11
CA ASP A 154 5.53 10.56 17.41
C ASP A 154 4.15 10.05 17.85
N ALA A 155 3.64 10.52 18.98
CA ALA A 155 2.36 10.07 19.53
C ALA A 155 1.18 10.36 18.59
N GLU A 156 1.18 11.51 17.90
CA GLU A 156 0.12 11.89 16.96
C GLU A 156 0.15 11.00 15.71
N THR A 157 1.32 10.82 15.13
CA THR A 157 1.51 9.94 13.97
C THR A 157 1.21 8.49 14.29
N ALA A 158 1.61 8.01 15.49
CA ALA A 158 1.31 6.64 15.93
C ALA A 158 -0.21 6.43 16.07
N SER A 159 -0.93 7.38 16.70
CA SER A 159 -2.39 7.34 16.80
C SER A 159 -3.04 7.32 15.41
N LEU A 160 -2.60 8.21 14.52
CA LEU A 160 -3.11 8.27 13.14
C LEU A 160 -2.92 6.96 12.38
N LEU A 161 -1.74 6.33 12.48
CA LEU A 161 -1.44 5.04 11.87
C LEU A 161 -2.39 3.94 12.37
N LEU A 162 -2.59 3.88 13.69
CA LEU A 162 -3.47 2.88 14.31
C LEU A 162 -4.94 3.12 13.94
N ASP A 163 -5.41 4.37 14.01
CA ASP A 163 -6.79 4.75 13.65
C ASP A 163 -7.06 4.47 12.17
N THR A 164 -6.10 4.76 11.30
CA THR A 164 -6.25 4.47 9.87
C THR A 164 -6.33 2.96 9.62
N HIS A 165 -5.46 2.15 10.25
CA HIS A 165 -5.54 0.69 10.11
C HIS A 165 -6.86 0.14 10.66
N ALA A 166 -7.38 0.68 11.77
CA ALA A 166 -8.70 0.30 12.27
C ALA A 166 -9.80 0.57 11.23
N ARG A 167 -9.79 1.74 10.59
CA ARG A 167 -10.71 2.06 9.49
C ARG A 167 -10.55 1.14 8.28
N LEU A 168 -9.32 0.79 7.89
CA LEU A 168 -9.08 -0.16 6.80
C LEU A 168 -9.69 -1.55 7.12
N ILE A 169 -9.60 -1.98 8.37
CA ILE A 169 -10.17 -3.25 8.84
C ILE A 169 -11.71 -3.20 8.81
N GLU A 170 -12.32 -2.06 9.15
CA GLU A 170 -13.78 -1.86 9.15
C GLU A 170 -14.42 -1.99 7.76
N PHE A 171 -13.68 -1.80 6.66
CA PHE A 171 -14.20 -2.11 5.31
C PHE A 171 -14.60 -3.58 5.16
N GLY A 172 -14.05 -4.48 5.98
CA GLY A 172 -14.34 -5.92 5.88
C GLY A 172 -13.92 -6.51 4.53
N ALA A 173 -12.83 -5.98 3.95
CA ALA A 173 -12.32 -6.41 2.67
C ALA A 173 -11.93 -7.90 2.71
N ALA A 174 -12.36 -8.64 1.70
CA ALA A 174 -11.92 -10.02 1.49
C ALA A 174 -10.50 -10.08 0.92
N VAL A 175 -10.16 -9.08 0.10
CA VAL A 175 -8.82 -8.92 -0.49
C VAL A 175 -8.32 -7.50 -0.23
N VAL A 176 -7.12 -7.40 0.31
CA VAL A 176 -6.37 -6.15 0.48
C VAL A 176 -5.20 -6.15 -0.51
N ILE A 177 -5.09 -5.09 -1.27
CA ILE A 177 -4.06 -4.91 -2.29
C ILE A 177 -3.13 -3.79 -1.83
N PRO A 178 -1.92 -4.10 -1.32
CA PRO A 178 -0.92 -3.08 -1.00
C PRO A 178 -0.30 -2.50 -2.26
N GLY A 179 0.38 -1.36 -2.16
CA GLY A 179 1.18 -0.80 -3.25
C GLY A 179 2.32 -1.71 -3.68
N HIS A 180 2.86 -2.49 -2.73
CA HIS A 180 4.02 -3.36 -2.95
C HIS A 180 3.80 -4.78 -2.43
N GLY A 181 4.23 -5.77 -3.23
CA GLY A 181 4.30 -7.18 -2.85
C GLY A 181 2.97 -7.93 -2.87
N PRO A 182 2.87 -9.06 -2.18
CA PRO A 182 1.71 -9.95 -2.25
C PRO A 182 0.40 -9.30 -1.80
N LEU A 183 -0.70 -9.70 -2.44
CA LEU A 183 -2.03 -9.44 -1.93
C LEU A 183 -2.21 -10.11 -0.57
N CYS A 184 -3.05 -9.51 0.28
CA CYS A 184 -3.30 -9.98 1.62
C CYS A 184 -4.78 -9.85 2.02
N THR A 185 -5.08 -9.95 3.31
CA THR A 185 -6.41 -9.82 3.89
C THR A 185 -6.39 -8.86 5.07
N THR A 186 -7.54 -8.62 5.68
CA THR A 186 -7.61 -7.84 6.93
C THR A 186 -6.87 -8.51 8.10
N ALA A 187 -6.53 -9.81 8.01
CA ALA A 187 -5.76 -10.49 9.04
C ALA A 187 -4.31 -9.95 9.13
N GLU A 188 -3.70 -9.64 7.97
CA GLU A 188 -2.36 -9.04 7.91
C GLU A 188 -2.39 -7.60 8.43
N LEU A 189 -3.45 -6.83 8.15
CA LEU A 189 -3.62 -5.49 8.74
C LEU A 189 -3.69 -5.55 10.28
N LYS A 190 -4.46 -6.48 10.83
CA LYS A 190 -4.54 -6.70 12.29
C LYS A 190 -3.20 -7.12 12.86
N ARG A 191 -2.52 -8.06 12.19
CA ARG A 191 -1.20 -8.53 12.63
C ARG A 191 -0.14 -7.43 12.58
N TRP A 192 -0.25 -6.49 11.61
CA TRP A 192 0.60 -5.30 11.58
C TRP A 192 0.37 -4.40 12.79
N VAL A 193 -0.88 -4.17 13.19
CA VAL A 193 -1.23 -3.40 14.40
C VAL A 193 -0.62 -4.05 15.65
N ASP A 194 -0.75 -5.36 15.80
CA ASP A 194 -0.13 -6.11 16.90
C ASP A 194 1.40 -5.98 16.90
N TYR A 195 2.01 -6.04 15.71
CA TYR A 195 3.45 -5.84 15.56
C TYR A 195 3.88 -4.44 15.95
N PHE A 196 3.11 -3.40 15.56
CA PHE A 196 3.40 -2.02 15.91
C PHE A 196 3.41 -1.82 17.44
N HIS A 197 2.42 -2.33 18.14
CA HIS A 197 2.36 -2.28 19.61
C HIS A 197 3.52 -3.03 20.23
N TRP A 198 3.72 -4.28 19.83
CA TRP A 198 4.83 -5.11 20.31
C TRP A 198 6.19 -4.42 20.14
N LEU A 199 6.43 -3.82 18.98
CA LEU A 199 7.69 -3.14 18.70
C LEU A 199 7.91 -1.94 19.62
N GLY A 200 6.86 -1.15 19.88
CA GLY A 200 6.90 -0.04 20.82
C GLY A 200 7.27 -0.49 22.24
N GLU A 201 6.65 -1.55 22.72
CA GLU A 201 6.90 -2.13 24.05
C GLU A 201 8.33 -2.67 24.18
N GLU A 202 8.78 -3.45 23.20
CA GLU A 202 10.13 -4.05 23.23
C GLU A 202 11.24 -3.02 23.18
N VAL A 203 11.11 -2.00 22.32
CA VAL A 203 12.10 -0.93 22.24
C VAL A 203 12.17 -0.15 23.56
N ARG A 204 11.02 0.19 24.17
CA ARG A 204 11.01 0.87 25.47
C ARG A 204 11.63 0.03 26.55
N ARG A 205 11.24 -1.22 26.65
CA ARG A 205 11.84 -2.15 27.63
C ARG A 205 13.36 -2.20 27.50
N ALA A 206 13.86 -2.30 26.28
CA ALA A 206 15.31 -2.33 26.04
C ALA A 206 16.00 -1.00 26.42
N CYS A 207 15.33 0.14 26.20
CA CYS A 207 15.82 1.45 26.66
C CYS A 207 15.88 1.54 28.19
N ASP A 208 14.86 1.07 28.89
CA ASP A 208 14.75 1.07 30.36
C ASP A 208 15.79 0.13 30.99
N GLU A 209 16.13 -0.98 30.33
CA GLU A 209 17.23 -1.88 30.69
C GLU A 209 18.62 -1.24 30.45
N GLY A 210 18.70 -0.01 29.93
CA GLY A 210 19.95 0.70 29.68
C GLY A 210 20.73 0.25 28.45
N LYS A 211 20.11 -0.51 27.55
CA LYS A 211 20.76 -0.91 26.30
C LYS A 211 21.02 0.30 25.41
N ASN A 212 22.19 0.33 24.77
CA ASN A 212 22.47 1.34 23.76
C ASN A 212 21.82 1.00 22.41
N ASP A 213 21.72 1.99 21.52
CA ASP A 213 21.04 1.86 20.24
C ASP A 213 21.58 0.72 19.37
N ARG A 214 22.90 0.53 19.36
CA ARG A 214 23.54 -0.58 18.61
C ARG A 214 23.14 -1.93 19.13
N GLN A 215 22.99 -2.08 20.46
CA GLN A 215 22.53 -3.32 21.07
C GLN A 215 21.06 -3.58 20.71
N ILE A 216 20.20 -2.55 20.83
CA ILE A 216 18.76 -2.68 20.49
C ILE A 216 18.59 -3.07 19.01
N MET A 217 19.24 -2.36 18.10
CA MET A 217 19.18 -2.64 16.66
C MET A 217 19.70 -4.05 16.30
N LYS A 218 20.64 -4.59 17.08
CA LYS A 218 21.20 -5.93 16.83
C LYS A 218 20.36 -7.04 17.44
N ASP A 219 19.86 -6.83 18.66
CA ASP A 219 19.32 -7.88 19.50
C ASP A 219 17.79 -8.05 19.33
N LEU A 220 17.10 -6.98 18.86
CA LEU A 220 15.65 -7.03 18.66
C LEU A 220 15.33 -7.77 17.36
N ALA A 221 15.05 -9.06 17.50
CA ALA A 221 14.65 -9.88 16.37
C ALA A 221 13.13 -9.79 16.12
N PRO A 222 12.67 -9.89 14.86
CA PRO A 222 11.24 -9.85 14.55
C PRO A 222 10.52 -11.09 15.14
N PRO A 223 9.20 -10.97 15.41
CA PRO A 223 8.37 -12.09 15.81
C PRO A 223 8.51 -13.27 14.84
N ALA A 224 8.48 -14.49 15.37
CA ALA A 224 8.80 -15.70 14.61
C ALA A 224 7.84 -15.94 13.42
N ASP A 225 6.56 -15.64 13.60
CA ASP A 225 5.52 -15.74 12.58
C ASP A 225 5.70 -14.74 11.44
N MET A 226 6.19 -13.53 11.74
CA MET A 226 6.44 -12.51 10.73
C MET A 226 7.69 -12.77 9.87
N LYS A 227 8.51 -13.74 10.24
CA LYS A 227 9.67 -14.15 9.42
C LYS A 227 9.29 -14.69 8.04
N THR A 228 8.04 -15.06 7.85
CA THR A 228 7.50 -15.51 6.56
C THR A 228 6.87 -14.39 5.74
N TRP A 229 6.78 -13.18 6.28
CA TRP A 229 6.23 -12.04 5.57
C TRP A 229 7.15 -11.58 4.44
N TRP A 230 6.54 -11.14 3.35
CA TRP A 230 7.26 -10.72 2.16
C TRP A 230 8.29 -9.63 2.46
N ARG A 231 9.58 -9.92 2.16
CA ARG A 231 10.73 -9.02 2.36
C ARG A 231 10.85 -8.43 3.79
N PHE A 232 10.18 -9.00 4.81
CA PHE A 232 10.18 -8.44 6.17
C PHE A 232 11.56 -8.51 6.83
N LEU A 233 12.29 -9.60 6.61
CA LEU A 233 13.60 -9.82 7.23
C LEU A 233 14.74 -9.01 6.61
N LEU A 234 14.59 -8.45 5.43
CA LEU A 234 15.69 -7.79 4.72
C LEU A 234 16.10 -6.51 5.44
N TRP A 235 15.29 -5.48 5.32
CA TRP A 235 15.59 -4.15 5.87
C TRP A 235 14.41 -3.53 6.64
N LYS A 236 13.18 -3.97 6.35
CA LYS A 236 11.96 -3.35 6.87
C LYS A 236 11.85 -3.40 8.38
N HIS A 237 12.18 -4.54 9.00
CA HIS A 237 12.18 -4.66 10.45
C HIS A 237 13.23 -3.73 11.09
N ALA A 238 14.45 -3.71 10.56
CA ALA A 238 15.51 -2.84 11.06
C ALA A 238 15.14 -1.36 10.94
N ASP A 239 14.52 -0.95 9.82
CA ASP A 239 14.01 0.40 9.62
C ASP A 239 12.92 0.76 10.65
N SER A 240 11.95 -0.14 10.86
CA SER A 240 10.89 0.04 11.85
C SER A 240 11.43 0.14 13.28
N VAL A 241 12.38 -0.72 13.67
CA VAL A 241 13.10 -0.60 14.96
C VAL A 241 13.77 0.76 15.09
N GLY A 242 14.47 1.20 14.05
CA GLY A 242 15.16 2.50 14.03
C GLY A 242 14.20 3.69 14.23
N LYS A 243 13.05 3.68 13.54
CA LYS A 243 12.02 4.73 13.69
C LYS A 243 11.46 4.80 15.11
N VAL A 244 11.07 3.66 15.68
CA VAL A 244 10.54 3.60 17.05
C VAL A 244 11.61 3.99 18.08
N LEU A 245 12.84 3.47 17.92
CA LEU A 245 13.96 3.81 18.81
C LEU A 245 14.27 5.32 18.82
N GLN A 246 14.28 5.95 17.66
CA GLN A 246 14.49 7.39 17.57
C GLN A 246 13.34 8.18 18.23
N ALA A 247 12.10 7.73 18.05
CA ALA A 247 10.94 8.37 18.66
C ALA A 247 10.99 8.26 20.19
N VAL A 248 11.29 7.09 20.74
CA VAL A 248 11.46 6.86 22.19
C VAL A 248 12.60 7.70 22.77
N ARG A 249 13.80 7.68 22.12
CA ARG A 249 14.97 8.47 22.60
C ARG A 249 14.73 9.96 22.59
N ARG A 250 13.86 10.46 21.73
CA ARG A 250 13.49 11.88 21.66
C ARG A 250 12.32 12.25 22.56
N GLY A 251 11.76 11.31 23.34
CA GLY A 251 10.57 11.52 24.17
C GLY A 251 9.32 11.85 23.33
N ARG A 252 9.27 11.41 22.08
CA ARG A 252 8.15 11.66 21.18
C ARG A 252 7.11 10.54 21.15
N LEU A 253 7.46 9.38 21.65
CA LEU A 253 6.59 8.21 21.76
C LEU A 253 6.60 7.77 23.22
N GLU A 254 5.64 8.27 23.98
CA GLU A 254 5.30 7.78 25.32
C GLU A 254 4.27 6.65 25.17
N THR A 255 4.29 5.73 26.11
CA THR A 255 3.35 4.62 26.17
C THR A 255 2.08 4.98 26.85
#